data_67130e85867a486887d6a58ec42252aa
#
_entry.id   67130e85867a486887d6a58ec42252aa
#
_cell.length_a   1.000
_cell.length_b   1.000
_cell.length_c   1.000
_cell.angle_alpha   90.00
_cell.angle_beta   90.00
_cell.angle_gamma   90.00
#
_symmetry.space_group_name_H-M   'P 1'
#
loop_
_entity.id
_entity.type
_entity.pdbx_description
1 polymer ?
#
loop_
_entity_poly.entity_id
_entity_poly.type
_entity_poly.pdbx_seq_one_letter_code
_entity_poly.pdbx_strand_id
1 'polypeptide(L)'
;EVAPKIPGRIEKVLVKEGDTVKAGAVMVKIDIPEISAKLGQVTAQEQAAQAKARLVEEGARKEKIREAKSMFESAKGALQLAEKTFSRVNALYKEGLVSAQKFDEAKAALDTARGLTRAAQSVYDMALTGSREDEKRAAEALARQAASGVAEVQSLASESLVRAPRQGEVT
;
A
#
# COMPACT_ATOMS: atom_id res chain seq x y z
N GLU A 1 7.04 -46.00 16.71
CA GLU A 1 6.68 -45.09 17.78
C GLU A 1 6.42 -43.71 17.17
N VAL A 2 5.29 -43.09 17.53
CA VAL A 2 4.92 -41.77 17.06
C VAL A 2 4.88 -40.83 18.27
N ALA A 3 5.70 -39.79 18.26
CA ALA A 3 5.77 -38.77 19.31
C ALA A 3 5.43 -37.39 18.77
N PRO A 4 4.77 -36.54 19.57
CA PRO A 4 4.55 -35.16 19.20
C PRO A 4 5.89 -34.39 19.11
N LYS A 5 6.03 -33.52 18.14
CA LYS A 5 7.22 -32.66 17.98
C LYS A 5 7.21 -31.45 18.91
N ILE A 6 6.03 -31.02 19.35
CA ILE A 6 5.84 -29.85 20.21
C ILE A 6 5.13 -30.26 21.50
N PRO A 7 5.53 -29.66 22.64
CA PRO A 7 4.84 -29.90 23.91
C PRO A 7 3.48 -29.21 23.92
N GLY A 8 2.48 -29.84 24.52
CA GLY A 8 1.16 -29.24 24.64
C GLY A 8 0.20 -30.17 25.42
N ARG A 9 -1.04 -29.70 25.57
CA ARG A 9 -2.09 -30.48 26.27
C ARG A 9 -2.88 -31.27 25.23
N ILE A 10 -3.08 -32.58 25.49
CA ILE A 10 -3.94 -33.41 24.64
C ILE A 10 -5.37 -32.88 24.72
N GLU A 11 -5.89 -32.40 23.60
CA GLU A 11 -7.29 -31.98 23.46
C GLU A 11 -8.18 -33.16 23.15
N LYS A 12 -7.76 -34.04 22.23
CA LYS A 12 -8.55 -35.16 21.79
C LYS A 12 -7.67 -36.28 21.22
N VAL A 13 -7.94 -37.51 21.62
CA VAL A 13 -7.43 -38.72 20.99
C VAL A 13 -8.52 -39.25 20.04
N LEU A 14 -8.17 -39.44 18.76
CA LEU A 14 -9.11 -39.80 17.70
C LEU A 14 -9.05 -41.26 17.29
N VAL A 15 -8.12 -42.01 17.87
CA VAL A 15 -7.89 -43.43 17.58
C VAL A 15 -7.92 -44.24 18.87
N LYS A 16 -8.19 -45.54 18.76
CA LYS A 16 -8.16 -46.49 19.85
C LYS A 16 -7.15 -47.60 19.54
N GLU A 17 -6.71 -48.31 20.57
CA GLU A 17 -5.93 -49.53 20.42
C GLU A 17 -6.70 -50.55 19.55
N GLY A 18 -6.02 -51.14 18.57
CA GLY A 18 -6.61 -52.04 17.56
C GLY A 18 -7.14 -51.33 16.28
N ASP A 19 -7.19 -50.01 16.23
CA ASP A 19 -7.65 -49.31 15.04
C ASP A 19 -6.61 -49.36 13.90
N THR A 20 -7.06 -49.61 12.68
CA THR A 20 -6.21 -49.52 11.49
C THR A 20 -6.25 -48.10 10.95
N VAL A 21 -5.09 -47.44 10.89
CA VAL A 21 -4.93 -46.08 10.40
C VAL A 21 -4.18 -46.01 9.07
N LYS A 22 -4.59 -45.10 8.19
CA LYS A 22 -3.88 -44.81 6.92
C LYS A 22 -2.78 -43.79 7.17
N ALA A 23 -1.75 -43.78 6.30
CA ALA A 23 -0.73 -42.74 6.32
C ALA A 23 -1.37 -41.33 6.24
N GLY A 24 -0.93 -40.39 7.10
CA GLY A 24 -1.47 -39.05 7.21
C GLY A 24 -2.75 -38.91 8.06
N ALA A 25 -3.37 -39.99 8.52
CA ALA A 25 -4.53 -39.91 9.41
C ALA A 25 -4.19 -39.20 10.71
N VAL A 26 -5.03 -38.26 11.15
CA VAL A 26 -4.86 -37.55 12.44
C VAL A 26 -5.23 -38.50 13.58
N MET A 27 -4.29 -38.74 14.48
CA MET A 27 -4.46 -39.64 15.63
C MET A 27 -4.72 -38.88 16.93
N VAL A 28 -3.99 -37.79 17.14
CA VAL A 28 -4.10 -36.98 18.36
C VAL A 28 -4.12 -35.50 17.96
N LYS A 29 -4.96 -34.73 18.62
CA LYS A 29 -4.98 -33.25 18.55
C LYS A 29 -4.44 -32.69 19.86
N ILE A 30 -3.44 -31.82 19.75
CA ILE A 30 -2.81 -31.15 20.90
C ILE A 30 -3.33 -29.72 20.91
N ASP A 31 -3.82 -29.29 22.07
CA ASP A 31 -4.19 -27.87 22.28
C ASP A 31 -2.97 -27.08 22.73
N ILE A 32 -2.68 -26.01 21.99
CA ILE A 32 -1.59 -25.08 22.26
C ILE A 32 -2.15 -23.65 22.11
N PRO A 33 -2.77 -23.12 23.19
CA PRO A 33 -3.41 -21.80 23.15
C PRO A 33 -2.48 -20.68 22.68
N GLU A 34 -1.20 -20.80 23.01
CA GLU A 34 -0.17 -19.83 22.62
C GLU A 34 -0.01 -19.74 21.10
N ILE A 35 -0.08 -20.87 20.40
CA ILE A 35 0.01 -20.90 18.93
C ILE A 35 -1.24 -20.26 18.31
N SER A 36 -2.43 -20.54 18.85
CA SER A 36 -3.67 -19.94 18.35
C SER A 36 -3.69 -18.43 18.52
N ALA A 37 -3.26 -17.93 19.69
CA ALA A 37 -3.11 -16.50 19.96
C ALA A 37 -2.07 -15.87 19.05
N LYS A 38 -0.92 -16.54 18.86
CA LYS A 38 0.15 -16.07 17.97
C LYS A 38 -0.31 -16.03 16.52
N LEU A 39 -1.06 -17.02 16.06
CA LEU A 39 -1.63 -17.04 14.71
C LEU A 39 -2.57 -15.85 14.51
N GLY A 40 -3.45 -15.56 15.46
CA GLY A 40 -4.31 -14.37 15.42
C GLY A 40 -3.51 -13.07 15.30
N GLN A 41 -2.43 -12.94 16.08
CA GLN A 41 -1.54 -11.77 16.04
C GLN A 41 -0.88 -11.60 14.68
N VAL A 42 -0.23 -12.64 14.14
CA VAL A 42 0.48 -12.53 12.84
C VAL A 42 -0.47 -12.37 11.67
N THR A 43 -1.68 -12.95 11.73
CA THR A 43 -2.72 -12.74 10.72
C THR A 43 -3.20 -11.29 10.71
N ALA A 44 -3.38 -10.67 11.87
CA ALA A 44 -3.73 -9.25 11.96
C ALA A 44 -2.61 -8.35 11.41
N GLN A 45 -1.34 -8.70 11.67
CA GLN A 45 -0.19 -7.99 11.10
C GLN A 45 -0.13 -8.12 9.56
N GLU A 46 -0.38 -9.31 9.03
CA GLU A 46 -0.46 -9.54 7.58
C GLU A 46 -1.56 -8.69 6.94
N GLN A 47 -2.77 -8.70 7.51
CA GLN A 47 -3.88 -7.90 7.00
C GLN A 47 -3.57 -6.40 7.00
N ALA A 48 -2.91 -5.89 8.05
CA ALA A 48 -2.49 -4.50 8.13
C ALA A 48 -1.43 -4.16 7.07
N ALA A 49 -0.44 -5.05 6.85
CA ALA A 49 0.59 -4.87 5.84
C ALA A 49 0.00 -4.92 4.42
N GLN A 50 -0.91 -5.84 4.14
CA GLN A 50 -1.62 -5.94 2.86
C GLN A 50 -2.51 -4.72 2.59
N ALA A 51 -3.21 -4.21 3.62
CA ALA A 51 -4.01 -3.00 3.50
C ALA A 51 -3.13 -1.79 3.17
N LYS A 52 -1.96 -1.68 3.81
CA LYS A 52 -0.97 -0.63 3.51
C LYS A 52 -0.43 -0.75 2.08
N ALA A 53 -0.10 -1.95 1.61
CA ALA A 53 0.36 -2.18 0.23
C ALA A 53 -0.69 -1.74 -0.79
N ARG A 54 -1.96 -2.10 -0.59
CA ARG A 54 -3.08 -1.65 -1.44
C ARG A 54 -3.23 -0.14 -1.46
N LEU A 55 -3.15 0.54 -0.31
CA LEU A 55 -3.23 2.00 -0.24
C LEU A 55 -2.09 2.69 -1.03
N VAL A 56 -0.88 2.12 -0.96
CA VAL A 56 0.27 2.64 -1.71
C VAL A 56 0.12 2.38 -3.21
N GLU A 57 -0.42 1.23 -3.60
CA GLU A 57 -0.67 0.87 -5.00
C GLU A 57 -1.78 1.72 -5.63
N GLU A 58 -2.89 1.95 -4.92
CA GLU A 58 -3.99 2.81 -5.36
C GLU A 58 -3.55 4.27 -5.57
N GLY A 59 -2.47 4.71 -4.92
CA GLY A 59 -1.91 6.04 -5.06
C GLY A 59 -2.76 7.14 -4.42
N ALA A 60 -2.72 8.35 -5.01
CA ALA A 60 -3.46 9.48 -4.48
C ALA A 60 -4.97 9.29 -4.64
N ARG A 61 -5.73 9.64 -3.60
CA ARG A 61 -7.20 9.60 -3.64
C ARG A 61 -7.72 10.48 -4.79
N LYS A 62 -8.80 10.04 -5.44
CA LYS A 62 -9.44 10.76 -6.56
C LYS A 62 -9.76 12.22 -6.23
N GLU A 63 -10.08 12.51 -4.95
CA GLU A 63 -10.34 13.87 -4.46
C GLU A 63 -9.07 14.73 -4.53
N LYS A 64 -7.92 14.20 -4.15
CA LYS A 64 -6.62 14.87 -4.23
C LYS A 64 -6.22 15.19 -5.67
N ILE A 65 -6.43 14.24 -6.57
CA ILE A 65 -6.19 14.45 -8.00
C ILE A 65 -7.10 15.56 -8.55
N ARG A 66 -8.38 15.56 -8.16
CA ARG A 66 -9.35 16.58 -8.58
C ARG A 66 -9.00 17.95 -8.03
N GLU A 67 -8.60 18.04 -6.75
CA GLU A 67 -8.13 19.26 -6.11
C GLU A 67 -6.92 19.86 -6.86
N ALA A 68 -5.88 19.04 -7.07
CA ALA A 68 -4.68 19.44 -7.78
C ALA A 68 -4.99 19.89 -9.22
N LYS A 69 -5.90 19.20 -9.92
CA LYS A 69 -6.37 19.57 -11.25
C LYS A 69 -7.05 20.94 -11.25
N SER A 70 -7.95 21.19 -10.29
CA SER A 70 -8.65 22.48 -10.18
C SER A 70 -7.69 23.63 -9.91
N MET A 71 -6.65 23.41 -9.08
CA MET A 71 -5.59 24.38 -8.85
C MET A 71 -4.81 24.69 -10.13
N PHE A 72 -4.44 23.64 -10.88
CA PHE A 72 -3.75 23.82 -12.16
C PHE A 72 -4.60 24.57 -13.19
N GLU A 73 -5.89 24.23 -13.33
CA GLU A 73 -6.80 24.91 -14.25
C GLU A 73 -7.00 26.39 -13.88
N SER A 74 -7.12 26.69 -12.58
CA SER A 74 -7.19 28.09 -12.09
C SER A 74 -5.91 28.88 -12.42
N ALA A 75 -4.74 28.30 -12.14
CA ALA A 75 -3.46 28.93 -12.48
C ALA A 75 -3.30 29.16 -14.00
N LYS A 76 -3.76 28.20 -14.82
CA LYS A 76 -3.77 28.32 -16.28
C LYS A 76 -4.68 29.44 -16.76
N GLY A 77 -5.85 29.64 -16.12
CA GLY A 77 -6.74 30.77 -16.40
C GLY A 77 -6.09 32.11 -16.08
N ALA A 78 -5.41 32.19 -14.93
CA ALA A 78 -4.66 33.40 -14.55
C ALA A 78 -3.52 33.72 -15.53
N LEU A 79 -2.79 32.67 -15.99
CA LEU A 79 -1.76 32.79 -17.01
C LEU A 79 -2.31 33.35 -18.31
N GLN A 80 -3.43 32.84 -18.81
CA GLN A 80 -4.06 33.34 -20.04
C GLN A 80 -4.45 34.83 -19.94
N LEU A 81 -4.95 35.24 -18.78
CA LEU A 81 -5.26 36.66 -18.52
C LEU A 81 -3.99 37.50 -18.54
N ALA A 82 -2.93 37.06 -17.87
CA ALA A 82 -1.64 37.75 -17.83
C ALA A 82 -1.01 37.84 -19.22
N GLU A 83 -1.07 36.80 -20.04
CA GLU A 83 -0.58 36.77 -21.41
C GLU A 83 -1.32 37.80 -22.31
N LYS A 84 -2.66 37.83 -22.24
CA LYS A 84 -3.48 38.80 -22.98
C LYS A 84 -3.19 40.19 -22.53
N THR A 85 -3.03 40.45 -21.22
CA THR A 85 -2.72 41.76 -20.67
C THR A 85 -1.34 42.22 -21.10
N PHE A 86 -0.33 41.35 -20.97
CA PHE A 86 1.04 41.66 -21.43
C PHE A 86 1.09 41.95 -22.92
N SER A 87 0.43 41.15 -23.75
CA SER A 87 0.36 41.37 -25.21
C SER A 87 -0.19 42.74 -25.54
N ARG A 88 -1.28 43.16 -24.88
CA ARG A 88 -1.90 44.47 -25.07
C ARG A 88 -0.97 45.61 -24.61
N VAL A 89 -0.39 45.49 -23.40
CA VAL A 89 0.53 46.51 -22.86
C VAL A 89 1.78 46.61 -23.71
N ASN A 90 2.32 45.51 -24.20
CA ASN A 90 3.50 45.47 -25.07
C ASN A 90 3.22 46.17 -26.42
N ALA A 91 2.03 46.01 -27.00
CA ALA A 91 1.64 46.74 -28.22
C ALA A 91 1.59 48.26 -27.97
N LEU A 92 0.90 48.67 -26.91
CA LEU A 92 0.80 50.09 -26.53
C LEU A 92 2.17 50.72 -26.17
N TYR A 93 3.06 49.93 -25.55
CA TYR A 93 4.42 50.39 -25.23
C TYR A 93 5.25 50.63 -26.48
N LYS A 94 5.13 49.78 -27.49
CA LYS A 94 5.80 49.98 -28.80
C LYS A 94 5.32 51.20 -29.53
N GLU A 95 4.06 51.62 -29.32
CA GLU A 95 3.47 52.83 -29.86
C GLU A 95 3.75 54.08 -29.00
N GLY A 96 4.48 53.93 -27.87
CA GLY A 96 4.79 55.03 -26.96
C GLY A 96 3.61 55.49 -26.09
N LEU A 97 2.51 54.72 -26.02
CA LEU A 97 1.26 55.10 -25.35
C LEU A 97 1.22 54.73 -23.87
N VAL A 98 2.18 53.94 -23.37
CA VAL A 98 2.30 53.56 -21.94
C VAL A 98 3.75 53.70 -21.48
N SER A 99 3.93 53.90 -20.16
CA SER A 99 5.24 54.03 -19.53
C SER A 99 6.00 52.68 -19.46
N ALA A 100 7.34 52.77 -19.36
CA ALA A 100 8.18 51.59 -19.11
C ALA A 100 7.79 50.87 -17.82
N GLN A 101 7.43 51.59 -16.76
CA GLN A 101 6.93 51.00 -15.51
C GLN A 101 5.71 50.09 -15.75
N LYS A 102 4.75 50.56 -16.58
CA LYS A 102 3.53 49.79 -16.89
C LYS A 102 3.85 48.50 -17.68
N PHE A 103 4.82 48.61 -18.58
CA PHE A 103 5.33 47.44 -19.30
C PHE A 103 6.01 46.43 -18.38
N ASP A 104 6.87 46.90 -17.46
CA ASP A 104 7.59 46.05 -16.51
C ASP A 104 6.62 45.35 -15.51
N GLU A 105 5.60 46.09 -15.05
CA GLU A 105 4.52 45.55 -14.21
C GLU A 105 3.79 44.39 -14.92
N ALA A 106 3.41 44.59 -16.19
CA ALA A 106 2.70 43.59 -16.96
C ALA A 106 3.59 42.36 -17.25
N LYS A 107 4.89 42.57 -17.49
CA LYS A 107 5.88 41.52 -17.68
C LYS A 107 6.09 40.71 -16.39
N ALA A 108 6.26 41.37 -15.24
CA ALA A 108 6.41 40.69 -13.94
C ALA A 108 5.17 39.87 -13.59
N ALA A 109 3.96 40.41 -13.87
CA ALA A 109 2.71 39.68 -13.68
C ALA A 109 2.64 38.41 -14.54
N LEU A 110 3.07 38.48 -15.81
CA LEU A 110 3.15 37.34 -16.71
C LEU A 110 4.14 36.28 -16.19
N ASP A 111 5.33 36.70 -15.80
CA ASP A 111 6.37 35.78 -15.31
C ASP A 111 5.96 35.11 -14.01
N THR A 112 5.27 35.83 -13.11
CA THR A 112 4.68 35.29 -11.91
C THR A 112 3.60 34.26 -12.24
N ALA A 113 2.67 34.55 -13.12
CA ALA A 113 1.61 33.65 -13.54
C ALA A 113 2.16 32.36 -14.19
N ARG A 114 3.24 32.50 -15.00
CA ARG A 114 3.96 31.34 -15.56
C ARG A 114 4.58 30.45 -14.47
N GLY A 115 5.20 31.07 -13.47
CA GLY A 115 5.77 30.34 -12.33
C GLY A 115 4.73 29.55 -11.54
N LEU A 116 3.61 30.22 -11.21
CA LEU A 116 2.49 29.58 -10.49
C LEU A 116 1.87 28.43 -11.29
N THR A 117 1.69 28.61 -12.61
CA THR A 117 1.13 27.55 -13.47
C THR A 117 2.04 26.32 -13.51
N ARG A 118 3.38 26.53 -13.63
CA ARG A 118 4.33 25.42 -13.59
C ARG A 118 4.34 24.68 -12.24
N ALA A 119 4.27 25.42 -11.15
CA ALA A 119 4.19 24.84 -9.81
C ALA A 119 2.90 24.00 -9.63
N ALA A 120 1.74 24.56 -10.02
CA ALA A 120 0.47 23.86 -9.96
C ALA A 120 0.44 22.60 -10.86
N GLN A 121 1.05 22.69 -12.06
CA GLN A 121 1.21 21.55 -12.96
C GLN A 121 2.04 20.43 -12.30
N SER A 122 3.17 20.75 -11.69
CA SER A 122 4.01 19.78 -11.01
C SER A 122 3.26 19.07 -9.86
N VAL A 123 2.43 19.80 -9.12
CA VAL A 123 1.59 19.20 -8.06
C VAL A 123 0.54 18.26 -8.67
N TYR A 124 -0.08 18.64 -9.78
CA TYR A 124 -1.05 17.79 -10.47
C TYR A 124 -0.39 16.53 -11.04
N ASP A 125 0.77 16.65 -11.68
CA ASP A 125 1.53 15.52 -12.22
C ASP A 125 1.98 14.56 -11.12
N MET A 126 2.43 15.07 -9.96
CA MET A 126 2.74 14.23 -8.78
C MET A 126 1.49 13.50 -8.26
N ALA A 127 0.34 14.16 -8.24
CA ALA A 127 -0.91 13.51 -7.81
C ALA A 127 -1.35 12.42 -8.79
N LEU A 128 -1.11 12.57 -10.08
CA LEU A 128 -1.41 11.56 -11.11
C LEU A 128 -0.46 10.36 -11.04
N THR A 129 0.84 10.61 -10.83
CA THR A 129 1.85 9.55 -10.78
C THR A 129 1.66 8.65 -9.55
N GLY A 130 1.10 9.20 -8.44
CA GLY A 130 0.88 8.46 -7.19
C GLY A 130 2.18 8.16 -6.45
N SER A 131 2.20 7.03 -5.74
CA SER A 131 3.36 6.60 -4.96
C SER A 131 4.53 6.19 -5.85
N ARG A 132 5.74 6.45 -5.37
CA ARG A 132 6.96 6.05 -6.07
C ARG A 132 7.08 4.52 -6.15
N GLU A 133 7.69 4.02 -7.21
CA GLU A 133 7.92 2.57 -7.38
C GLU A 133 8.70 1.93 -6.22
N ASP A 134 9.62 2.67 -5.60
CA ASP A 134 10.34 2.20 -4.42
C ASP A 134 9.43 2.06 -3.19
N GLU A 135 8.46 2.97 -3.02
CA GLU A 135 7.46 2.90 -1.94
C GLU A 135 6.53 1.72 -2.14
N LYS A 136 6.11 1.44 -3.37
CA LYS A 136 5.29 0.26 -3.72
C LYS A 136 6.06 -1.02 -3.42
N ARG A 137 7.31 -1.13 -3.89
CA ARG A 137 8.17 -2.30 -3.63
C ARG A 137 8.41 -2.51 -2.13
N ALA A 138 8.61 -1.45 -1.37
CA ALA A 138 8.79 -1.54 0.08
C ALA A 138 7.51 -2.03 0.78
N ALA A 139 6.34 -1.51 0.40
CA ALA A 139 5.06 -1.94 0.96
C ALA A 139 4.74 -3.41 0.63
N GLU A 140 5.01 -3.85 -0.61
CA GLU A 140 4.88 -5.25 -1.01
C GLU A 140 5.85 -6.17 -0.26
N ALA A 141 7.10 -5.74 -0.05
CA ALA A 141 8.08 -6.52 0.70
C ALA A 141 7.63 -6.73 2.15
N LEU A 142 7.07 -5.69 2.79
CA LEU A 142 6.48 -5.80 4.12
C LEU A 142 5.27 -6.76 4.15
N ALA A 143 4.41 -6.72 3.14
CA ALA A 143 3.29 -7.65 3.03
C ALA A 143 3.76 -9.10 2.86
N ARG A 144 4.78 -9.35 2.02
CA ARG A 144 5.40 -10.68 1.89
C ARG A 144 6.07 -11.16 3.18
N GLN A 145 6.75 -10.28 3.89
CA GLN A 145 7.36 -10.60 5.20
C GLN A 145 6.28 -11.02 6.20
N ALA A 146 5.18 -10.28 6.29
CA ALA A 146 4.08 -10.61 7.19
C ALA A 146 3.41 -11.94 6.82
N ALA A 147 3.21 -12.22 5.52
CA ALA A 147 2.68 -13.49 5.03
C ALA A 147 3.61 -14.68 5.38
N SER A 148 4.93 -14.50 5.30
CA SER A 148 5.91 -15.51 5.74
C SER A 148 5.78 -15.79 7.22
N GLY A 149 5.55 -14.79 8.07
CA GLY A 149 5.31 -14.96 9.49
C GLY A 149 4.03 -15.76 9.79
N VAL A 150 2.97 -15.55 9.00
CA VAL A 150 1.74 -16.37 9.10
C VAL A 150 2.04 -17.82 8.72
N ALA A 151 2.75 -18.05 7.59
CA ALA A 151 3.10 -19.40 7.14
C ALA A 151 3.95 -20.17 8.18
N GLU A 152 4.89 -19.49 8.85
CA GLU A 152 5.69 -20.06 9.92
C GLU A 152 4.81 -20.56 11.08
N VAL A 153 3.92 -19.69 11.59
CA VAL A 153 3.04 -20.06 12.71
C VAL A 153 2.01 -21.13 12.29
N GLN A 154 1.52 -21.11 11.04
CA GLN A 154 0.66 -22.15 10.49
C GLN A 154 1.38 -23.48 10.40
N SER A 155 2.66 -23.49 10.03
CA SER A 155 3.47 -24.71 10.04
C SER A 155 3.57 -25.29 11.44
N LEU A 156 3.88 -24.45 12.45
CA LEU A 156 3.88 -24.86 13.86
C LEU A 156 2.51 -25.37 14.31
N ALA A 157 1.43 -24.67 13.94
CA ALA A 157 0.07 -25.10 14.25
C ALA A 157 -0.27 -26.46 13.62
N SER A 158 0.25 -26.77 12.42
CA SER A 158 0.04 -28.06 11.78
C SER A 158 0.71 -29.24 12.54
N GLU A 159 1.78 -28.96 13.28
CA GLU A 159 2.48 -29.94 14.11
C GLU A 159 1.70 -30.30 15.39
N SER A 160 0.67 -29.52 15.77
CA SER A 160 -0.26 -29.86 16.83
C SER A 160 -1.16 -31.06 16.49
N LEU A 161 -1.24 -31.42 15.21
CA LEU A 161 -1.96 -32.58 14.72
C LEU A 161 -0.97 -33.73 14.53
N VAL A 162 -0.95 -34.67 15.49
CA VAL A 162 -0.13 -35.87 15.38
C VAL A 162 -0.74 -36.81 14.35
N ARG A 163 0.00 -37.08 13.26
CA ARG A 163 -0.47 -37.90 12.14
C ARG A 163 0.30 -39.19 12.04
N ALA A 164 -0.38 -40.25 11.55
CA ALA A 164 0.26 -41.51 11.26
C ALA A 164 1.30 -41.35 10.12
N PRO A 165 2.58 -41.70 10.32
CA PRO A 165 3.61 -41.59 9.28
C PRO A 165 3.44 -42.65 8.17
N ARG A 166 2.79 -43.76 8.46
CA ARG A 166 2.51 -44.87 7.54
C ARG A 166 1.21 -45.56 7.93
N GLN A 167 0.69 -46.37 7.06
CA GLN A 167 -0.43 -47.29 7.38
C GLN A 167 0.02 -48.32 8.41
N GLY A 168 -0.84 -48.62 9.39
CA GLY A 168 -0.58 -49.57 10.45
C GLY A 168 -1.74 -49.70 11.41
N GLU A 169 -1.56 -50.57 12.40
CA GLU A 169 -2.47 -50.76 13.51
C GLU A 169 -1.94 -50.02 14.75
N VAL A 170 -2.85 -49.44 15.52
CA VAL A 170 -2.54 -48.68 16.74
C VAL A 170 -2.41 -49.73 17.88
N THR A 171 -1.25 -49.75 18.51
CA THR A 171 -0.96 -50.64 19.63
C THR A 171 -0.77 -49.85 20.90
#